data_2392c8e09daf7ee9fdd169e13f7e6c08
#
_entry.id   2392c8e09daf7ee9fdd169e13f7e6c08
#
_cell.length_a   1.000
_cell.length_b   1.000
_cell.length_c   1.000
_cell.angle_alpha   90.00
_cell.angle_beta   90.00
_cell.angle_gamma   90.00
#
_symmetry.space_group_name_H-M   'P 1'
#
loop_
_entity.id
_entity.type
_entity.pdbx_description
1 polymer ?
#
loop_
_entity_poly.entity_id
_entity_poly.type
_entity_poly.pdbx_seq_one_letter_code
_entity_poly.pdbx_strand_id
1 'polypeptide(L)'
;MGLINIKPEFFNNDAQANFDYSTHANPGFNIIDIATSKNNILFEGIRGTGKTHILKSIREETLGRFSECRILPVYISLAKISEYELLDENMFRVHLYTNIVQAAVNCIKENIDIIKNSDSPLLLKAIKSNLPILGMYYDASIIDFIDDIEMLFNKLNSELLSGNVSIVKENSIGVSAEASTKVFKANGKHDTKEQLQYIVGKLAHLNASRYIVEFFKEIRKILELDYSLLLIDEISGVSNKAQAEVFRLLRLIRGSTDDSQNDNFLYFMGSVYPPQKTNYPAKAFGSEFDFIAGEDCSMEYLELNVLNDDYEEFFKYITNRRLKKIHPESDGEYLWIFEDEKTFLLAAFAANGLPRRFFEILKNAYTLASKKYSNSSNTQRIDYSSVSSAIQNIVDSQILSESQLTDEDFDFLEKKILPKLSQRNSSAETKNESRSDDKKLPVHLFLSVSRADRKKLANLIYRGAIHNLNRTRKSRTISTGEQEVKGLMLMLDLSVAFNYRVFNVQNAISYFKEDLRNNAKRGYLYYSDITL
;
A
#
# COMPACT_ATOMS: atom_id res chain seq x y z
N MET A 1 9.02 -31.64 -26.78
CA MET A 1 8.24 -30.91 -25.74
C MET A 1 9.28 -30.36 -24.77
N GLY A 2 9.06 -29.34 -24.07
CA GLY A 2 10.02 -28.73 -23.16
C GLY A 2 9.33 -28.42 -21.82
N LEU A 3 9.62 -27.26 -21.24
CA LEU A 3 8.87 -26.79 -20.08
C LEU A 3 7.42 -26.49 -20.47
N ILE A 4 6.49 -26.67 -19.52
CA ILE A 4 5.10 -26.25 -19.67
C ILE A 4 5.04 -24.78 -20.07
N ASN A 5 4.19 -24.44 -21.05
CA ASN A 5 4.12 -23.08 -21.56
C ASN A 5 3.25 -22.21 -20.66
N ILE A 6 3.86 -21.29 -19.94
CA ILE A 6 3.17 -20.32 -19.10
C ILE A 6 3.23 -18.94 -19.76
N LYS A 7 2.06 -18.35 -20.01
CA LYS A 7 1.96 -17.00 -20.60
C LYS A 7 2.59 -15.94 -19.69
N PRO A 8 3.30 -14.94 -20.23
CA PRO A 8 3.95 -13.88 -19.44
C PRO A 8 2.99 -13.13 -18.51
N GLU A 9 1.73 -12.99 -18.88
CA GLU A 9 0.68 -12.33 -18.12
C GLU A 9 0.45 -12.96 -16.74
N PHE A 10 0.72 -14.27 -16.62
CA PHE A 10 0.64 -14.97 -15.34
C PHE A 10 1.59 -14.37 -14.29
N PHE A 11 2.74 -13.88 -14.71
CA PHE A 11 3.76 -13.31 -13.81
C PHE A 11 3.59 -11.81 -13.57
N ASN A 12 2.58 -11.16 -14.16
CA ASN A 12 2.33 -9.74 -13.94
C ASN A 12 2.01 -9.47 -12.47
N ASN A 13 2.82 -8.61 -11.85
CA ASN A 13 2.75 -8.28 -10.43
C ASN A 13 2.64 -6.77 -10.16
N ASP A 14 2.51 -5.96 -11.20
CA ASP A 14 2.38 -4.51 -11.10
C ASP A 14 0.91 -4.09 -11.18
N ALA A 15 0.30 -3.87 -10.01
CA ALA A 15 -1.09 -3.40 -9.93
C ALA A 15 -1.28 -1.95 -10.40
N GLN A 16 -0.22 -1.16 -10.59
CA GLN A 16 -0.34 0.17 -11.20
C GLN A 16 -0.64 0.06 -12.70
N ALA A 17 0.14 -0.78 -13.40
CA ALA A 17 0.02 -0.95 -14.85
C ALA A 17 -1.01 -2.02 -15.26
N ASN A 18 -1.14 -3.10 -14.48
CA ASN A 18 -1.88 -4.32 -14.87
C ASN A 18 -2.82 -4.77 -13.74
N PHE A 19 -3.67 -3.86 -13.25
CA PHE A 19 -4.67 -4.22 -12.25
C PHE A 19 -5.74 -5.14 -12.83
N ASP A 20 -6.06 -6.17 -12.08
CA ASP A 20 -7.09 -7.14 -12.43
C ASP A 20 -7.81 -7.63 -11.18
N TYR A 21 -9.03 -7.13 -10.99
CA TYR A 21 -9.87 -7.46 -9.84
C TYR A 21 -10.18 -8.97 -9.75
N SER A 22 -10.32 -9.67 -10.88
CA SER A 22 -10.62 -11.10 -10.88
C SER A 22 -9.53 -11.96 -10.22
N THR A 23 -8.32 -11.42 -10.05
CA THR A 23 -7.20 -12.09 -9.38
C THR A 23 -7.07 -11.71 -7.90
N HIS A 24 -7.99 -10.90 -7.37
CA HIS A 24 -7.96 -10.45 -5.99
C HIS A 24 -8.11 -11.63 -5.02
N ALA A 25 -7.33 -11.60 -3.95
CA ALA A 25 -7.47 -12.47 -2.79
C ALA A 25 -7.53 -11.63 -1.53
N ASN A 26 -8.45 -11.96 -0.63
CA ASN A 26 -8.58 -11.27 0.64
C ASN A 26 -7.37 -11.57 1.54
N PRO A 27 -6.65 -10.55 2.01
CA PRO A 27 -5.50 -10.73 2.88
C PRO A 27 -5.89 -10.88 4.37
N GLY A 28 -6.94 -11.65 4.66
CA GLY A 28 -7.46 -11.85 6.03
C GLY A 28 -8.64 -10.95 6.42
N PHE A 29 -9.12 -10.06 5.53
CA PHE A 29 -10.31 -9.23 5.75
C PHE A 29 -11.15 -9.11 4.47
N ASN A 30 -12.45 -8.87 4.63
CA ASN A 30 -13.35 -8.64 3.50
C ASN A 30 -13.27 -7.17 3.06
N ILE A 31 -12.97 -6.94 1.77
CA ILE A 31 -12.83 -5.60 1.20
C ILE A 31 -14.10 -4.76 1.34
N ILE A 32 -15.28 -5.36 1.09
CA ILE A 32 -16.53 -4.59 1.17
C ILE A 32 -16.86 -4.20 2.62
N ASP A 33 -16.59 -5.09 3.59
CA ASP A 33 -16.82 -4.78 4.99
C ASP A 33 -15.95 -3.60 5.45
N ILE A 34 -14.71 -3.55 4.98
CA ILE A 34 -13.81 -2.42 5.22
C ILE A 34 -14.32 -1.16 4.50
N ALA A 35 -14.70 -1.25 3.22
CA ALA A 35 -15.17 -0.11 2.45
C ALA A 35 -16.43 0.51 3.05
N THR A 36 -17.34 -0.32 3.59
CA THR A 36 -18.62 0.12 4.19
C THR A 36 -18.54 0.41 5.69
N SER A 37 -17.40 0.21 6.32
CA SER A 37 -17.23 0.37 7.79
C SER A 37 -17.33 1.82 8.28
N LYS A 38 -17.37 2.82 7.38
CA LYS A 38 -17.34 4.26 7.71
C LYS A 38 -16.14 4.63 8.60
N ASN A 39 -14.97 4.03 8.33
CA ASN A 39 -13.73 4.27 9.05
C ASN A 39 -12.66 4.85 8.14
N ASN A 40 -11.83 5.70 8.72
CA ASN A 40 -10.58 6.12 8.10
C ASN A 40 -9.51 5.05 8.32
N ILE A 41 -8.83 4.60 7.26
CA ILE A 41 -7.90 3.48 7.33
C ILE A 41 -6.59 3.80 6.60
N LEU A 42 -5.47 3.43 7.20
CA LEU A 42 -4.18 3.37 6.52
C LEU A 42 -3.71 1.91 6.42
N PHE A 43 -3.46 1.47 5.19
CA PHE A 43 -2.86 0.17 4.90
C PHE A 43 -1.35 0.28 4.95
N GLU A 44 -0.74 -0.31 5.97
CA GLU A 44 0.72 -0.35 6.13
C GLU A 44 1.31 -1.65 5.60
N GLY A 45 2.40 -1.53 4.89
CA GLY A 45 3.18 -2.69 4.44
C GLY A 45 4.39 -2.27 3.62
N ILE A 46 5.40 -3.12 3.55
CA ILE A 46 6.56 -2.89 2.70
C ILE A 46 6.19 -2.98 1.21
N ARG A 47 7.15 -2.74 0.33
CA ARG A 47 6.92 -2.84 -1.12
C ARG A 47 6.56 -4.28 -1.51
N GLY A 48 5.46 -4.44 -2.27
CA GLY A 48 5.03 -5.76 -2.75
C GLY A 48 3.94 -6.45 -1.93
N THR A 49 3.47 -5.85 -0.82
CA THR A 49 2.37 -6.39 0.01
C THR A 49 0.98 -6.28 -0.63
N GLY A 50 0.86 -5.62 -1.80
CA GLY A 50 -0.42 -5.51 -2.50
C GLY A 50 -1.26 -4.27 -2.16
N LYS A 51 -0.72 -3.24 -1.50
CA LYS A 51 -1.43 -2.00 -1.12
C LYS A 51 -2.24 -1.39 -2.26
N THR A 52 -1.59 -1.13 -3.39
CA THR A 52 -2.23 -0.61 -4.61
C THR A 52 -3.36 -1.52 -5.10
N HIS A 53 -3.14 -2.84 -5.07
CA HIS A 53 -4.14 -3.81 -5.49
C HIS A 53 -5.38 -3.75 -4.59
N ILE A 54 -5.21 -3.64 -3.28
CA ILE A 54 -6.32 -3.51 -2.32
C ILE A 54 -7.11 -2.23 -2.54
N LEU A 55 -6.45 -1.07 -2.66
CA LEU A 55 -7.14 0.19 -2.91
C LEU A 55 -7.95 0.17 -4.21
N LYS A 56 -7.38 -0.37 -5.29
CA LYS A 56 -8.11 -0.54 -6.56
C LYS A 56 -9.24 -1.56 -6.45
N SER A 57 -9.05 -2.65 -5.69
CA SER A 57 -10.10 -3.64 -5.46
C SER A 57 -11.28 -3.05 -4.66
N ILE A 58 -11.00 -2.21 -3.66
CA ILE A 58 -12.02 -1.45 -2.93
C ILE A 58 -12.80 -0.56 -3.90
N ARG A 59 -12.12 0.14 -4.82
CA ARG A 59 -12.77 0.96 -5.85
C ARG A 59 -13.74 0.13 -6.71
N GLU A 60 -13.28 -0.97 -7.27
CA GLU A 60 -14.09 -1.82 -8.16
C GLU A 60 -15.27 -2.47 -7.44
N GLU A 61 -15.05 -3.01 -6.24
CA GLU A 61 -16.12 -3.64 -5.44
C GLU A 61 -17.19 -2.61 -5.03
N THR A 62 -16.76 -1.42 -4.62
CA THR A 62 -17.66 -0.34 -4.21
C THR A 62 -18.49 0.17 -5.39
N LEU A 63 -17.88 0.35 -6.56
CA LEU A 63 -18.59 0.74 -7.79
C LEU A 63 -19.54 -0.37 -8.24
N GLY A 64 -19.13 -1.63 -8.20
CA GLY A 64 -19.98 -2.77 -8.57
C GLY A 64 -21.25 -2.89 -7.72
N ARG A 65 -21.22 -2.36 -6.48
CA ARG A 65 -22.35 -2.33 -5.54
C ARG A 65 -22.89 -0.92 -5.29
N PHE A 66 -22.70 -0.01 -6.24
CA PHE A 66 -23.09 1.40 -6.04
C PHE A 66 -24.59 1.56 -5.71
N SER A 67 -25.47 0.74 -6.30
CA SER A 67 -26.91 0.76 -5.98
C SER A 67 -27.22 0.38 -4.52
N GLU A 68 -26.37 -0.43 -3.90
CA GLU A 68 -26.55 -0.91 -2.53
C GLU A 68 -25.92 0.04 -1.50
N CYS A 69 -24.70 0.52 -1.76
CA CYS A 69 -23.91 1.25 -0.77
C CYS A 69 -23.80 2.77 -1.04
N ARG A 70 -24.12 3.24 -2.26
CA ARG A 70 -24.06 4.66 -2.69
C ARG A 70 -22.78 5.39 -2.26
N ILE A 71 -21.63 4.71 -2.40
CA ILE A 71 -20.31 5.22 -2.05
C ILE A 71 -19.58 5.60 -3.33
N LEU A 72 -19.04 6.83 -3.40
CA LEU A 72 -18.18 7.27 -4.50
C LEU A 72 -16.70 7.04 -4.17
N PRO A 73 -16.03 6.01 -4.73
CA PRO A 73 -14.62 5.74 -4.48
C PRO A 73 -13.73 6.53 -5.43
N VAL A 74 -13.04 7.53 -4.92
CA VAL A 74 -12.13 8.40 -5.67
C VAL A 74 -10.69 7.96 -5.45
N TYR A 75 -10.04 7.39 -6.46
CA TYR A 75 -8.67 6.89 -6.38
C TYR A 75 -7.66 7.88 -6.97
N ILE A 76 -6.61 8.18 -6.21
CA ILE A 76 -5.43 8.93 -6.67
C ILE A 76 -4.15 8.20 -6.31
N SER A 77 -3.11 8.35 -7.14
CA SER A 77 -1.74 7.90 -6.83
C SER A 77 -0.81 9.10 -6.76
N LEU A 78 -0.13 9.25 -5.64
CA LEU A 78 0.80 10.36 -5.42
C LEU A 78 2.08 10.22 -6.26
N ALA A 79 2.41 9.02 -6.74
CA ALA A 79 3.53 8.84 -7.67
C ALA A 79 3.42 9.71 -8.92
N LYS A 80 2.21 9.98 -9.39
CA LYS A 80 1.97 10.83 -10.58
C LYS A 80 2.28 12.30 -10.37
N ILE A 81 2.33 12.75 -9.12
CA ILE A 81 2.55 14.16 -8.76
C ILE A 81 3.82 14.38 -7.93
N SER A 82 4.59 13.34 -7.69
CA SER A 82 5.81 13.41 -6.87
C SER A 82 6.88 14.34 -7.44
N GLU A 83 6.97 14.46 -8.75
CA GLU A 83 7.94 15.38 -9.41
C GLU A 83 7.68 16.86 -9.10
N TYR A 84 6.45 17.26 -8.78
CA TYR A 84 6.12 18.65 -8.45
C TYR A 84 6.63 19.10 -7.07
N GLU A 85 7.02 18.17 -6.22
CA GLU A 85 7.65 18.48 -4.92
C GLU A 85 8.98 19.21 -5.06
N LEU A 86 9.69 18.96 -6.17
CA LEU A 86 11.00 19.57 -6.46
C LEU A 86 10.89 21.06 -6.81
N LEU A 87 9.68 21.52 -7.18
CA LEU A 87 9.45 22.89 -7.64
C LEU A 87 9.11 23.83 -6.49
N ASP A 88 8.10 23.53 -5.71
CA ASP A 88 7.62 24.33 -4.57
C ASP A 88 6.51 23.56 -3.79
N GLU A 89 6.43 23.76 -2.48
CA GLU A 89 5.36 23.19 -1.63
C GLU A 89 3.96 23.63 -2.08
N ASN A 90 3.81 24.87 -2.52
CA ASN A 90 2.55 25.38 -3.04
C ASN A 90 2.17 24.72 -4.37
N MET A 91 3.13 24.43 -5.24
CA MET A 91 2.88 23.69 -6.47
C MET A 91 2.40 22.28 -6.18
N PHE A 92 3.07 21.56 -5.27
CA PHE A 92 2.61 20.24 -4.86
C PHE A 92 1.15 20.28 -4.34
N ARG A 93 0.84 21.26 -3.49
CA ARG A 93 -0.53 21.46 -2.96
C ARG A 93 -1.56 21.68 -4.06
N VAL A 94 -1.26 22.56 -5.00
CA VAL A 94 -2.16 22.82 -6.15
C VAL A 94 -2.37 21.55 -6.96
N HIS A 95 -1.31 20.83 -7.30
CA HIS A 95 -1.42 19.59 -8.05
C HIS A 95 -2.16 18.50 -7.28
N LEU A 96 -1.91 18.35 -5.97
CA LEU A 96 -2.63 17.40 -5.13
C LEU A 96 -4.14 17.62 -5.21
N TYR A 97 -4.59 18.83 -4.94
CA TYR A 97 -6.01 19.14 -4.87
C TYR A 97 -6.67 19.17 -6.24
N THR A 98 -5.98 19.62 -7.27
CA THR A 98 -6.45 19.54 -8.66
C THR A 98 -6.66 18.08 -9.08
N ASN A 99 -5.69 17.20 -8.76
CA ASN A 99 -5.82 15.77 -9.08
C ASN A 99 -6.95 15.09 -8.30
N ILE A 100 -7.21 15.48 -7.05
CA ILE A 100 -8.34 14.94 -6.27
C ILE A 100 -9.67 15.29 -6.94
N VAL A 101 -9.88 16.57 -7.29
CA VAL A 101 -11.12 17.01 -7.96
C VAL A 101 -11.26 16.33 -9.31
N GLN A 102 -10.19 16.31 -10.12
CA GLN A 102 -10.19 15.66 -11.43
C GLN A 102 -10.52 14.17 -11.32
N ALA A 103 -9.93 13.47 -10.33
CA ALA A 103 -10.21 12.04 -10.13
C ALA A 103 -11.67 11.79 -9.72
N ALA A 104 -12.27 12.68 -8.92
CA ALA A 104 -13.69 12.58 -8.56
C ALA A 104 -14.58 12.76 -9.79
N VAL A 105 -14.34 13.80 -10.59
CA VAL A 105 -15.09 14.08 -11.83
C VAL A 105 -14.96 12.92 -12.82
N ASN A 106 -13.75 12.43 -13.05
CA ASN A 106 -13.50 11.29 -13.95
C ASN A 106 -14.21 10.02 -13.44
N CYS A 107 -14.17 9.76 -12.12
CA CYS A 107 -14.86 8.62 -11.54
C CYS A 107 -16.38 8.69 -11.80
N ILE A 108 -16.98 9.86 -11.67
CA ILE A 108 -18.40 10.05 -11.95
C ILE A 108 -18.69 9.83 -13.44
N LYS A 109 -17.92 10.44 -14.34
CA LYS A 109 -18.11 10.31 -15.80
C LYS A 109 -17.95 8.87 -16.29
N GLU A 110 -16.87 8.20 -15.91
CA GLU A 110 -16.60 6.82 -16.29
C GLU A 110 -17.69 5.85 -15.85
N ASN A 111 -18.39 6.18 -14.76
CA ASN A 111 -19.40 5.32 -14.15
C ASN A 111 -20.81 5.92 -14.19
N ILE A 112 -21.06 6.86 -15.10
CA ILE A 112 -22.32 7.60 -15.17
C ILE A 112 -23.53 6.68 -15.36
N ASP A 113 -23.39 5.58 -16.09
CA ASP A 113 -24.47 4.63 -16.33
C ASP A 113 -24.80 3.81 -15.06
N ILE A 114 -23.79 3.44 -14.27
CA ILE A 114 -23.99 2.77 -12.98
C ILE A 114 -24.70 3.70 -12.01
N ILE A 115 -24.26 4.96 -11.96
CA ILE A 115 -24.83 6.00 -11.10
C ILE A 115 -26.29 6.30 -11.50
N LYS A 116 -26.58 6.39 -12.80
CA LYS A 116 -27.95 6.62 -13.33
C LYS A 116 -28.92 5.48 -13.02
N ASN A 117 -28.46 4.23 -13.17
CA ASN A 117 -29.27 3.04 -12.98
C ASN A 117 -29.60 2.76 -11.50
N SER A 118 -29.02 3.50 -10.58
CA SER A 118 -29.25 3.36 -9.13
C SER A 118 -30.43 4.15 -8.61
N ASP A 119 -31.58 4.14 -9.29
CA ASP A 119 -32.87 4.76 -8.89
C ASP A 119 -32.82 6.25 -8.42
N SER A 120 -31.76 6.97 -8.73
CA SER A 120 -31.66 8.38 -8.39
C SER A 120 -32.27 9.26 -9.49
N PRO A 121 -33.43 9.89 -9.26
CA PRO A 121 -34.04 10.78 -10.23
C PRO A 121 -33.29 12.10 -10.43
N LEU A 122 -32.20 12.33 -9.67
CA LEU A 122 -31.51 13.64 -9.59
C LEU A 122 -30.64 13.97 -10.78
N LEU A 123 -30.14 12.96 -11.51
CA LEU A 123 -29.28 13.20 -12.67
C LEU A 123 -29.91 13.99 -13.81
N LEU A 124 -31.22 14.18 -13.77
CA LEU A 124 -31.98 14.96 -14.74
C LEU A 124 -32.52 16.28 -14.19
N LYS A 125 -32.33 16.56 -12.88
CA LYS A 125 -32.77 17.81 -12.28
C LYS A 125 -31.71 18.90 -12.42
N ALA A 126 -32.16 20.14 -12.61
CA ALA A 126 -31.30 21.32 -12.47
C ALA A 126 -30.77 21.39 -11.04
N ILE A 127 -29.47 21.66 -10.89
CA ILE A 127 -28.80 21.81 -9.60
C ILE A 127 -28.49 23.28 -9.35
N LYS A 128 -28.59 23.64 -8.07
CA LYS A 128 -28.07 24.92 -7.57
C LYS A 128 -26.92 24.60 -6.64
N SER A 129 -25.72 24.91 -7.06
CA SER A 129 -24.51 24.62 -6.31
C SER A 129 -23.61 25.84 -6.26
N ASN A 130 -23.04 26.09 -5.08
CA ASN A 130 -21.99 27.08 -4.90
C ASN A 130 -20.70 26.32 -4.51
N LEU A 131 -19.77 26.27 -5.45
CA LEU A 131 -18.47 25.65 -5.23
C LEU A 131 -17.47 26.70 -4.76
N PRO A 132 -17.12 26.74 -3.46
CA PRO A 132 -16.23 27.77 -2.91
C PRO A 132 -14.85 27.78 -3.56
N ILE A 133 -14.36 26.59 -3.97
CA ILE A 133 -13.07 26.46 -4.62
C ILE A 133 -13.04 27.12 -6.01
N LEU A 134 -14.15 27.09 -6.71
CA LEU A 134 -14.29 27.65 -8.07
C LEU A 134 -14.84 29.06 -8.04
N GLY A 135 -15.42 29.53 -6.93
CA GLY A 135 -16.12 30.78 -6.83
C GLY A 135 -17.37 30.85 -7.74
N MET A 136 -17.93 29.70 -8.10
CA MET A 136 -19.02 29.59 -9.08
C MET A 136 -20.33 29.24 -8.40
N TYR A 137 -21.40 29.85 -8.88
CA TYR A 137 -22.76 29.44 -8.60
C TYR A 137 -23.30 28.69 -9.82
N TYR A 138 -23.75 27.48 -9.64
CA TYR A 138 -24.26 26.61 -10.69
C TYR A 138 -25.78 26.50 -10.64
N ASP A 139 -26.43 26.67 -11.79
CA ASP A 139 -27.85 26.42 -12.02
C ASP A 139 -27.99 25.78 -13.42
N ALA A 140 -27.58 24.50 -13.51
CA ALA A 140 -27.56 23.75 -14.76
C ALA A 140 -27.89 22.26 -14.50
N SER A 141 -27.93 21.45 -15.56
CA SER A 141 -28.04 20.00 -15.41
C SER A 141 -26.77 19.44 -14.75
N ILE A 142 -26.92 18.31 -14.07
CA ILE A 142 -25.77 17.67 -13.40
C ILE A 142 -24.71 17.23 -14.41
N ILE A 143 -25.10 16.85 -15.62
CA ILE A 143 -24.16 16.45 -16.67
C ILE A 143 -23.36 17.65 -17.14
N ASP A 144 -24.05 18.78 -17.44
CA ASP A 144 -23.38 20.02 -17.84
C ASP A 144 -22.43 20.52 -16.76
N PHE A 145 -22.85 20.41 -15.48
CA PHE A 145 -21.99 20.74 -14.32
C PHE A 145 -20.72 19.90 -14.26
N ILE A 146 -20.82 18.58 -14.43
CA ILE A 146 -19.66 17.68 -14.41
C ILE A 146 -18.74 17.93 -15.61
N ASP A 147 -19.31 18.15 -16.81
CA ASP A 147 -18.54 18.42 -18.03
C ASP A 147 -17.78 19.75 -17.94
N ASP A 148 -18.40 20.78 -17.40
CA ASP A 148 -17.76 22.08 -17.21
C ASP A 148 -16.63 22.04 -16.19
N ILE A 149 -16.83 21.33 -15.07
CA ILE A 149 -15.78 21.14 -14.07
C ILE A 149 -14.61 20.35 -14.68
N GLU A 150 -14.89 19.26 -15.40
CA GLU A 150 -13.84 18.48 -16.07
C GLU A 150 -13.05 19.34 -17.06
N MET A 151 -13.72 20.06 -17.92
CA MET A 151 -13.08 20.95 -18.89
C MET A 151 -12.19 21.99 -18.19
N LEU A 152 -12.68 22.59 -17.10
CA LEU A 152 -11.95 23.60 -16.34
C LEU A 152 -10.68 23.01 -15.71
N PHE A 153 -10.78 21.85 -15.06
CA PHE A 153 -9.63 21.23 -14.40
C PHE A 153 -8.64 20.58 -15.38
N ASN A 154 -9.10 20.07 -16.53
CA ASN A 154 -8.23 19.65 -17.62
C ASN A 154 -7.40 20.82 -18.16
N LYS A 155 -8.05 21.97 -18.35
CA LYS A 155 -7.36 23.19 -18.78
C LYS A 155 -6.41 23.69 -17.70
N LEU A 156 -6.79 23.67 -16.43
CA LEU A 156 -5.92 24.03 -15.31
C LEU A 156 -4.66 23.15 -15.28
N ASN A 157 -4.79 21.84 -15.40
CA ASN A 157 -3.66 20.91 -15.47
C ASN A 157 -2.73 21.23 -16.64
N SER A 158 -3.29 21.48 -17.83
CA SER A 158 -2.52 21.86 -19.02
C SER A 158 -1.71 23.16 -18.83
N GLU A 159 -2.34 24.19 -18.27
CA GLU A 159 -1.70 25.49 -18.03
C GLU A 159 -0.65 25.42 -16.90
N LEU A 160 -0.89 24.62 -15.86
CA LEU A 160 0.10 24.36 -14.81
C LEU A 160 1.33 23.64 -15.36
N LEU A 161 1.14 22.60 -16.20
CA LEU A 161 2.22 21.86 -16.83
C LEU A 161 3.03 22.71 -17.82
N SER A 162 2.38 23.64 -18.51
CA SER A 162 3.04 24.55 -19.44
C SER A 162 3.77 25.73 -18.75
N GLY A 163 3.58 25.91 -17.43
CA GLY A 163 4.11 27.03 -16.66
C GLY A 163 3.41 28.38 -16.95
N ASN A 164 2.29 28.37 -17.67
CA ASN A 164 1.55 29.58 -18.03
C ASN A 164 0.79 30.20 -16.85
N VAL A 165 0.50 29.39 -15.81
CA VAL A 165 -0.11 29.85 -14.57
C VAL A 165 0.93 29.79 -13.47
N SER A 166 1.30 30.96 -12.93
CA SER A 166 2.26 31.06 -11.81
C SER A 166 1.52 31.22 -10.48
N ILE A 167 2.10 30.64 -9.43
CA ILE A 167 1.62 30.88 -8.07
C ILE A 167 2.11 32.25 -7.62
N VAL A 168 1.21 33.18 -7.43
CA VAL A 168 1.53 34.51 -6.88
C VAL A 168 1.76 34.35 -5.38
N LYS A 169 2.93 34.77 -4.89
CA LYS A 169 3.23 34.78 -3.45
C LYS A 169 2.23 35.67 -2.71
N GLU A 170 1.80 35.22 -1.58
CA GLU A 170 0.69 35.67 -0.73
C GLU A 170 0.61 37.17 -0.38
N ASN A 171 1.62 37.98 -0.69
CA ASN A 171 1.68 39.37 -0.25
C ASN A 171 0.84 40.37 -1.06
N SER A 172 0.07 39.94 -2.07
CA SER A 172 -0.65 40.85 -2.95
C SER A 172 -2.15 40.57 -3.15
N ILE A 173 -2.71 39.53 -2.54
CA ILE A 173 -4.15 39.25 -2.68
C ILE A 173 -4.86 39.46 -1.34
N GLY A 174 -5.00 40.72 -0.97
CA GLY A 174 -6.04 41.19 -0.04
C GLY A 174 -7.39 41.22 -0.71
N VAL A 175 -7.89 40.08 -1.19
CA VAL A 175 -9.25 39.97 -1.68
C VAL A 175 -10.16 39.70 -0.47
N SER A 176 -10.83 40.75 0.00
CA SER A 176 -11.90 40.61 1.00
C SER A 176 -12.93 39.59 0.49
N ALA A 177 -13.46 38.77 1.38
CA ALA A 177 -14.47 37.74 1.07
C ALA A 177 -15.73 38.31 0.39
N GLU A 178 -15.96 39.62 0.47
CA GLU A 178 -17.09 40.31 -0.18
C GLU A 178 -16.90 40.59 -1.67
N ALA A 179 -15.68 40.61 -2.20
CA ALA A 179 -15.43 40.81 -3.64
C ALA A 179 -15.67 39.52 -4.45
N SER A 180 -15.63 38.35 -3.82
CA SER A 180 -15.73 37.04 -4.50
C SER A 180 -17.15 36.73 -4.99
N THR A 181 -18.20 37.31 -4.40
CA THR A 181 -19.61 37.06 -4.77
C THR A 181 -20.08 37.82 -6.02
N LYS A 182 -19.32 38.80 -6.48
CA LYS A 182 -19.69 39.60 -7.67
C LYS A 182 -19.04 39.17 -8.98
N VAL A 183 -18.03 38.34 -8.96
CA VAL A 183 -17.18 38.08 -10.13
C VAL A 183 -17.70 36.98 -11.05
N PHE A 184 -18.52 36.06 -10.55
CA PHE A 184 -18.96 34.89 -11.31
C PHE A 184 -20.48 34.78 -11.43
N LYS A 185 -21.13 35.76 -12.04
CA LYS A 185 -22.43 35.52 -12.65
C LYS A 185 -22.19 34.88 -14.01
N ALA A 186 -22.81 33.73 -14.24
CA ALA A 186 -22.77 32.95 -15.48
C ALA A 186 -23.32 33.75 -16.68
N ASN A 187 -22.53 34.67 -17.20
CA ASN A 187 -22.73 35.26 -18.53
C ASN A 187 -21.37 35.28 -19.22
N GLY A 188 -21.21 34.36 -20.15
CA GLY A 188 -20.05 34.04 -20.93
C GLY A 188 -19.19 35.23 -21.35
N LYS A 189 -17.94 35.15 -21.03
CA LYS A 189 -16.72 35.87 -21.42
C LYS A 189 -16.00 36.53 -20.25
N HIS A 190 -15.74 35.80 -19.18
CA HIS A 190 -14.60 36.15 -18.31
C HIS A 190 -13.34 35.54 -18.86
N ASP A 191 -12.23 36.26 -18.74
CA ASP A 191 -10.92 35.77 -19.19
C ASP A 191 -10.60 34.48 -18.43
N THR A 192 -10.55 33.36 -19.14
CA THR A 192 -10.28 32.02 -18.58
C THR A 192 -8.99 32.01 -17.77
N LYS A 193 -8.03 32.88 -18.11
CA LYS A 193 -6.77 33.04 -17.41
C LYS A 193 -6.97 33.59 -15.99
N GLU A 194 -7.83 34.59 -15.80
CA GLU A 194 -8.15 35.13 -14.47
C GLU A 194 -8.84 34.08 -13.58
N GLN A 195 -9.75 33.31 -14.16
CA GLN A 195 -10.45 32.24 -13.46
C GLN A 195 -9.47 31.15 -13.00
N LEU A 196 -8.57 30.72 -13.88
CA LEU A 196 -7.54 29.72 -13.53
C LEU A 196 -6.58 30.25 -12.46
N GLN A 197 -6.18 31.52 -12.57
CA GLN A 197 -5.33 32.16 -11.57
C GLN A 197 -5.99 32.24 -10.19
N TYR A 198 -7.30 32.53 -10.16
CA TYR A 198 -8.08 32.53 -8.92
C TYR A 198 -8.12 31.14 -8.29
N ILE A 199 -8.39 30.08 -9.06
CA ILE A 199 -8.42 28.69 -8.58
C ILE A 199 -7.06 28.29 -8.04
N VAL A 200 -5.98 28.57 -8.78
CA VAL A 200 -4.60 28.30 -8.32
C VAL A 200 -4.30 29.00 -6.99
N GLY A 201 -4.67 30.27 -6.87
CA GLY A 201 -4.52 31.01 -5.62
C GLY A 201 -5.25 30.36 -4.43
N LYS A 202 -6.47 29.86 -4.67
CA LYS A 202 -7.23 29.13 -3.64
C LYS A 202 -6.59 27.79 -3.28
N LEU A 203 -6.15 27.02 -4.27
CA LEU A 203 -5.51 25.70 -4.06
C LEU A 203 -4.10 25.81 -3.47
N ALA A 204 -3.38 26.89 -3.71
CA ALA A 204 -2.08 27.16 -3.11
C ALA A 204 -2.17 27.59 -1.63
N HIS A 205 -3.34 28.04 -1.17
CA HIS A 205 -3.51 28.54 0.20
C HIS A 205 -3.40 27.40 1.24
N LEU A 206 -2.88 27.69 2.43
CA LEU A 206 -2.74 26.73 3.53
C LEU A 206 -4.05 26.04 3.94
N ASN A 207 -5.18 26.70 3.76
CA ASN A 207 -6.52 26.17 4.06
C ASN A 207 -7.21 25.50 2.86
N ALA A 208 -6.51 25.23 1.77
CA ALA A 208 -7.08 24.64 0.55
C ALA A 208 -7.78 23.29 0.79
N SER A 209 -7.31 22.51 1.76
CA SER A 209 -7.96 21.25 2.17
C SER A 209 -9.44 21.43 2.56
N ARG A 210 -9.84 22.58 3.10
CA ARG A 210 -11.26 22.89 3.40
C ARG A 210 -12.10 22.99 2.13
N TYR A 211 -11.57 23.56 1.06
CA TYR A 211 -12.29 23.66 -0.22
C TYR A 211 -12.53 22.26 -0.83
N ILE A 212 -11.59 21.34 -0.62
CA ILE A 212 -11.77 19.95 -1.06
C ILE A 212 -12.87 19.25 -0.26
N VAL A 213 -12.91 19.45 1.05
CA VAL A 213 -13.99 18.89 1.89
C VAL A 213 -15.35 19.47 1.48
N GLU A 214 -15.45 20.79 1.25
CA GLU A 214 -16.69 21.41 0.76
C GLU A 214 -17.08 20.93 -0.64
N PHE A 215 -16.13 20.69 -1.54
CA PHE A 215 -16.40 20.09 -2.85
C PHE A 215 -17.08 18.72 -2.70
N PHE A 216 -16.57 17.83 -1.85
CA PHE A 216 -17.17 16.52 -1.61
C PHE A 216 -18.54 16.62 -0.91
N LYS A 217 -18.75 17.63 -0.07
CA LYS A 217 -20.05 17.90 0.54
C LYS A 217 -21.11 18.23 -0.53
N GLU A 218 -20.75 19.05 -1.52
CA GLU A 218 -21.65 19.36 -2.63
C GLU A 218 -21.88 18.15 -3.56
N ILE A 219 -20.83 17.37 -3.89
CA ILE A 219 -20.97 16.14 -4.68
C ILE A 219 -21.89 15.13 -3.97
N ARG A 220 -21.77 14.96 -2.64
CA ARG A 220 -22.70 14.12 -1.86
C ARG A 220 -24.15 14.51 -2.08
N LYS A 221 -24.47 15.80 -1.98
CA LYS A 221 -25.84 16.30 -2.15
C LYS A 221 -26.36 16.09 -3.58
N ILE A 222 -25.51 16.41 -4.57
CA ILE A 222 -25.85 16.32 -5.99
C ILE A 222 -26.14 14.87 -6.40
N LEU A 223 -25.34 13.91 -5.93
CA LEU A 223 -25.44 12.49 -6.28
C LEU A 223 -26.21 11.65 -5.25
N GLU A 224 -26.74 12.26 -4.19
CA GLU A 224 -27.39 11.55 -3.07
C GLU A 224 -26.55 10.39 -2.52
N LEU A 225 -25.26 10.64 -2.28
CA LEU A 225 -24.35 9.63 -1.78
C LEU A 225 -24.54 9.42 -0.27
N ASP A 226 -24.28 8.21 0.21
CA ASP A 226 -24.04 7.99 1.62
C ASP A 226 -22.78 8.74 2.05
N TYR A 227 -21.68 8.53 1.32
CA TYR A 227 -20.44 9.28 1.48
C TYR A 227 -19.51 9.10 0.27
N SER A 228 -18.43 9.87 0.25
CA SER A 228 -17.30 9.66 -0.67
C SER A 228 -16.15 9.00 0.06
N LEU A 229 -15.42 8.13 -0.64
CA LEU A 229 -14.26 7.43 -0.12
C LEU A 229 -13.01 7.84 -0.93
N LEU A 230 -12.11 8.60 -0.31
CA LEU A 230 -10.87 9.04 -0.94
C LEU A 230 -9.80 7.97 -0.76
N LEU A 231 -9.39 7.33 -1.86
CA LEU A 231 -8.39 6.27 -1.91
C LEU A 231 -7.06 6.87 -2.36
N ILE A 232 -6.08 6.99 -1.44
CA ILE A 232 -4.80 7.64 -1.71
C ILE A 232 -3.68 6.62 -1.68
N ASP A 233 -3.06 6.40 -2.84
CA ASP A 233 -1.94 5.47 -2.96
C ASP A 233 -0.58 6.17 -2.89
N GLU A 234 0.42 5.47 -2.35
CA GLU A 234 1.82 5.88 -2.28
C GLU A 234 2.09 7.15 -1.44
N ILE A 235 1.36 7.33 -0.32
CA ILE A 235 1.55 8.49 0.59
C ILE A 235 3.02 8.62 1.04
N SER A 236 3.68 7.51 1.34
CA SER A 236 5.09 7.51 1.77
C SER A 236 6.09 7.58 0.61
N GLY A 237 5.61 7.63 -0.64
CA GLY A 237 6.46 7.76 -1.84
C GLY A 237 6.90 9.19 -2.11
N VAL A 238 6.26 10.17 -1.47
CA VAL A 238 6.53 11.60 -1.61
C VAL A 238 7.40 12.12 -0.46
N SER A 239 7.94 13.35 -0.59
CA SER A 239 8.81 13.95 0.44
C SER A 239 8.09 14.15 1.79
N ASN A 240 8.86 14.34 2.87
CA ASN A 240 8.30 14.56 4.20
C ASN A 240 7.36 15.76 4.26
N LYS A 241 7.64 16.82 3.50
CA LYS A 241 6.80 18.03 3.44
C LYS A 241 5.50 17.75 2.70
N ALA A 242 5.57 17.04 1.57
CA ALA A 242 4.41 16.61 0.83
C ALA A 242 3.54 15.63 1.63
N GLN A 243 4.16 14.69 2.36
CA GLN A 243 3.45 13.83 3.31
C GLN A 243 2.69 14.65 4.36
N ALA A 244 3.31 15.69 4.92
CA ALA A 244 2.66 16.56 5.91
C ALA A 244 1.39 17.24 5.33
N GLU A 245 1.41 17.68 4.07
CA GLU A 245 0.22 18.23 3.41
C GLU A 245 -0.89 17.19 3.25
N VAL A 246 -0.54 15.98 2.83
CA VAL A 246 -1.51 14.87 2.75
C VAL A 246 -2.11 14.57 4.12
N PHE A 247 -1.30 14.41 5.16
CA PHE A 247 -1.78 14.16 6.52
C PHE A 247 -2.64 15.32 7.07
N ARG A 248 -2.37 16.56 6.66
CA ARG A 248 -3.24 17.71 6.98
C ARG A 248 -4.64 17.53 6.39
N LEU A 249 -4.73 17.13 5.13
CA LEU A 249 -6.01 16.79 4.49
C LEU A 249 -6.71 15.64 5.22
N LEU A 250 -6.00 14.53 5.50
CA LEU A 250 -6.58 13.36 6.16
C LEU A 250 -7.15 13.71 7.55
N ARG A 251 -6.44 14.54 8.31
CA ARG A 251 -6.92 15.02 9.61
C ARG A 251 -8.19 15.86 9.48
N LEU A 252 -8.30 16.70 8.46
CA LEU A 252 -9.50 17.50 8.22
C LEU A 252 -10.68 16.62 7.81
N ILE A 253 -10.46 15.59 7.00
CA ILE A 253 -11.50 14.63 6.59
C ILE A 253 -12.10 13.93 7.82
N ARG A 254 -11.30 13.57 8.83
CA ARG A 254 -11.81 12.97 10.06
C ARG A 254 -12.90 13.81 10.74
N GLY A 255 -12.85 15.13 10.61
CA GLY A 255 -13.81 16.07 11.20
C GLY A 255 -14.88 16.55 10.21
N SER A 256 -15.02 15.94 9.04
CA SER A 256 -15.97 16.34 8.00
C SER A 256 -17.39 15.84 8.32
N THR A 257 -18.02 16.43 9.34
CA THR A 257 -19.43 16.16 9.67
C THR A 257 -20.35 17.11 8.92
N ASP A 258 -21.50 16.60 8.48
CA ASP A 258 -22.60 17.43 8.05
C ASP A 258 -23.48 17.76 9.27
N ASP A 259 -23.51 19.04 9.68
CA ASP A 259 -24.26 19.52 10.86
C ASP A 259 -25.75 19.14 10.82
N SER A 260 -26.30 18.87 9.61
CA SER A 260 -27.70 18.50 9.44
C SER A 260 -28.00 17.02 9.69
N GLN A 261 -27.00 16.14 9.59
CA GLN A 261 -27.18 14.67 9.68
C GLN A 261 -26.32 13.99 10.74
N ASN A 262 -25.42 14.71 11.35
CA ASN A 262 -24.46 14.20 12.37
C ASN A 262 -23.57 13.05 11.85
N ASP A 263 -23.42 12.91 10.51
CA ASP A 263 -22.66 11.86 9.84
C ASP A 263 -21.53 12.45 9.00
N ASN A 264 -20.41 11.77 8.96
CA ASN A 264 -19.32 12.12 8.05
C ASN A 264 -19.71 11.81 6.60
N PHE A 265 -19.42 12.74 5.69
CA PHE A 265 -19.70 12.60 4.27
C PHE A 265 -18.46 12.25 3.44
N LEU A 266 -17.30 12.24 4.04
CA LEU A 266 -16.03 11.91 3.41
C LEU A 266 -15.17 11.08 4.35
N TYR A 267 -14.68 9.95 3.85
CA TYR A 267 -13.72 9.09 4.52
C TYR A 267 -12.49 8.91 3.64
N PHE A 268 -11.41 8.40 4.21
CA PHE A 268 -10.21 8.08 3.44
C PHE A 268 -9.70 6.68 3.74
N MET A 269 -9.07 6.10 2.71
CA MET A 269 -8.21 4.94 2.85
C MET A 269 -6.90 5.21 2.10
N GLY A 270 -5.78 5.02 2.78
CA GLY A 270 -4.48 5.37 2.21
C GLY A 270 -3.47 4.25 2.33
N SER A 271 -2.48 4.22 1.42
CA SER A 271 -1.36 3.30 1.48
C SER A 271 -0.12 3.98 2.03
N VAL A 272 0.50 3.36 3.02
CA VAL A 272 1.72 3.85 3.66
C VAL A 272 2.77 2.74 3.76
N TYR A 273 4.03 3.14 3.84
CA TYR A 273 5.12 2.26 4.24
C TYR A 273 5.25 2.24 5.77
N PRO A 274 6.04 1.29 6.32
CA PRO A 274 6.37 1.30 7.74
C PRO A 274 6.95 2.65 8.21
N PRO A 275 6.89 2.96 9.52
CA PRO A 275 7.29 4.25 10.09
C PRO A 275 8.73 4.72 9.80
N GLN A 276 9.58 3.84 9.23
CA GLN A 276 10.91 4.20 8.76
C GLN A 276 10.89 5.09 7.51
N LYS A 277 9.81 5.03 6.73
CA LYS A 277 9.61 5.79 5.48
C LYS A 277 8.40 6.71 5.53
N THR A 278 7.45 6.47 6.43
CA THR A 278 6.28 7.32 6.62
C THR A 278 6.56 8.33 7.72
N ASN A 279 6.53 9.61 7.37
CA ASN A 279 6.74 10.69 8.32
C ASN A 279 5.40 11.22 8.84
N TYR A 280 4.90 10.61 9.91
CA TYR A 280 3.70 11.11 10.58
C TYR A 280 4.00 12.46 11.25
N PRO A 281 3.24 13.55 10.91
CA PRO A 281 3.44 14.84 11.54
C PRO A 281 3.26 14.76 13.06
N ALA A 282 4.21 15.33 13.81
CA ALA A 282 4.12 15.42 15.26
C ALA A 282 4.73 16.74 15.76
N LYS A 283 4.02 17.46 16.62
CA LYS A 283 4.49 18.72 17.23
C LYS A 283 5.80 18.55 17.98
N ALA A 284 6.00 17.40 18.62
CA ALA A 284 7.25 17.04 19.29
C ALA A 284 8.47 17.02 18.34
N PHE A 285 8.25 16.92 17.02
CA PHE A 285 9.29 16.94 16.00
C PHE A 285 9.22 18.18 15.09
N GLY A 286 8.55 19.25 15.56
CA GLY A 286 8.51 20.54 14.85
C GLY A 286 7.40 20.68 13.81
N SER A 287 6.43 19.77 13.76
CA SER A 287 5.25 19.93 12.92
C SER A 287 4.24 20.90 13.55
N GLU A 288 3.41 21.53 12.70
CA GLU A 288 2.32 22.42 13.17
C GLU A 288 1.17 21.65 13.83
N PHE A 289 1.04 20.36 13.55
CA PHE A 289 -0.03 19.51 14.07
C PHE A 289 0.47 18.08 14.33
N ASP A 290 -0.32 17.32 15.07
CA ASP A 290 -0.11 15.91 15.29
C ASP A 290 -1.05 15.10 14.39
N PHE A 291 -0.54 14.01 13.79
CA PHE A 291 -1.33 12.95 13.20
C PHE A 291 -0.96 11.64 13.88
N ILE A 292 -1.89 11.05 14.61
CA ILE A 292 -1.64 9.89 15.45
C ILE A 292 -2.32 8.68 14.83
N ALA A 293 -1.52 7.80 14.22
CA ALA A 293 -1.99 6.50 13.72
C ALA A 293 -2.57 5.68 14.90
N GLY A 294 -3.79 5.16 14.71
CA GLY A 294 -4.57 4.51 15.78
C GLY A 294 -5.59 5.41 16.47
N GLU A 295 -5.45 6.75 16.39
CA GLU A 295 -6.43 7.72 16.88
C GLU A 295 -7.12 8.47 15.73
N ASP A 296 -6.34 8.95 14.76
CA ASP A 296 -6.87 9.66 13.58
C ASP A 296 -7.38 8.71 12.49
N CYS A 297 -6.88 7.47 12.49
CA CYS A 297 -7.29 6.39 11.59
C CYS A 297 -6.99 5.02 12.18
N SER A 298 -7.67 3.99 11.70
CA SER A 298 -7.29 2.60 11.93
C SER A 298 -6.09 2.22 11.08
N MET A 299 -5.27 1.29 11.59
CA MET A 299 -4.11 0.77 10.87
C MET A 299 -4.35 -0.69 10.51
N GLU A 300 -4.26 -1.00 9.20
CA GLU A 300 -4.33 -2.37 8.70
C GLU A 300 -2.96 -2.79 8.16
N TYR A 301 -2.41 -3.85 8.73
CA TYR A 301 -1.08 -4.37 8.37
C TYR A 301 -1.21 -5.46 7.32
N LEU A 302 -0.61 -5.22 6.15
CA LEU A 302 -0.78 -6.09 4.98
C LEU A 302 0.32 -7.15 4.80
N GLU A 303 1.33 -7.16 5.66
CA GLU A 303 2.31 -8.24 5.62
C GLU A 303 1.66 -9.52 6.14
N LEU A 304 1.43 -10.45 5.23
CA LEU A 304 0.90 -11.77 5.61
C LEU A 304 1.96 -12.49 6.47
N ASN A 305 1.60 -12.76 7.71
CA ASN A 305 2.52 -13.38 8.64
C ASN A 305 2.72 -14.88 8.32
N VAL A 306 3.95 -15.28 8.06
CA VAL A 306 4.31 -16.69 7.79
C VAL A 306 3.93 -17.65 8.91
N LEU A 307 3.63 -17.13 10.11
CA LEU A 307 3.18 -17.91 11.26
C LEU A 307 1.68 -18.20 11.25
N ASN A 308 0.92 -17.57 10.36
CA ASN A 308 -0.52 -17.80 10.27
C ASN A 308 -0.84 -19.15 9.63
N ASP A 309 -1.89 -19.79 10.07
CA ASP A 309 -2.30 -21.11 9.57
C ASP A 309 -2.82 -21.06 8.12
N ASP A 310 -3.35 -19.94 7.67
CA ASP A 310 -3.89 -19.70 6.32
C ASP A 310 -2.84 -19.18 5.31
N TYR A 311 -1.58 -19.06 5.73
CA TYR A 311 -0.49 -18.52 4.90
C TYR A 311 -0.34 -19.24 3.56
N GLU A 312 -0.32 -20.57 3.58
CA GLU A 312 -0.16 -21.40 2.37
C GLU A 312 -1.38 -21.31 1.46
N GLU A 313 -2.56 -21.31 2.06
CA GLU A 313 -3.84 -21.24 1.34
C GLU A 313 -3.99 -19.91 0.59
N PHE A 314 -3.48 -18.82 1.12
CA PHE A 314 -3.44 -17.55 0.41
C PHE A 314 -2.65 -17.66 -0.90
N PHE A 315 -1.43 -18.23 -0.87
CA PHE A 315 -0.61 -18.38 -2.08
C PHE A 315 -1.18 -19.40 -3.06
N LYS A 316 -1.78 -20.49 -2.59
CA LYS A 316 -2.54 -21.42 -3.44
C LYS A 316 -3.68 -20.69 -4.13
N TYR A 317 -4.46 -19.93 -3.39
CA TYR A 317 -5.62 -19.23 -3.90
C TYR A 317 -5.28 -18.20 -4.99
N ILE A 318 -4.27 -17.34 -4.78
CA ILE A 318 -3.87 -16.36 -5.80
C ILE A 318 -3.30 -17.03 -7.06
N THR A 319 -2.60 -18.16 -6.89
CA THR A 319 -2.07 -18.95 -8.00
C THR A 319 -3.19 -19.57 -8.80
N ASN A 320 -4.12 -20.24 -8.13
CA ASN A 320 -5.27 -20.91 -8.76
C ASN A 320 -6.16 -19.92 -9.53
N ARG A 321 -6.45 -18.74 -8.95
CA ARG A 321 -7.24 -17.70 -9.63
C ARG A 321 -6.57 -17.20 -10.90
N ARG A 322 -5.27 -16.95 -10.87
CA ARG A 322 -4.52 -16.53 -12.06
C ARG A 322 -4.48 -17.63 -13.12
N LEU A 323 -4.24 -18.87 -12.72
CA LEU A 323 -4.26 -20.02 -13.63
C LEU A 323 -5.63 -20.17 -14.28
N LYS A 324 -6.70 -20.19 -13.51
CA LYS A 324 -8.06 -20.31 -14.05
C LYS A 324 -8.39 -19.26 -15.10
N LYS A 325 -7.86 -18.04 -14.94
CA LYS A 325 -8.08 -16.95 -15.89
C LYS A 325 -7.21 -17.05 -17.13
N ILE A 326 -5.92 -17.32 -16.97
CA ILE A 326 -4.90 -17.19 -18.03
C ILE A 326 -4.69 -18.52 -18.73
N HIS A 327 -4.83 -19.62 -18.01
CA HIS A 327 -4.62 -21.00 -18.42
C HIS A 327 -5.83 -21.87 -18.03
N PRO A 328 -6.99 -21.72 -18.69
CA PRO A 328 -8.18 -22.52 -18.37
C PRO A 328 -7.93 -24.04 -18.40
N GLU A 329 -6.95 -24.48 -19.22
CA GLU A 329 -6.50 -25.87 -19.33
C GLU A 329 -5.87 -26.43 -18.06
N SER A 330 -5.54 -25.57 -17.09
CA SER A 330 -4.99 -25.96 -15.79
C SER A 330 -6.05 -26.35 -14.77
N ASP A 331 -7.35 -26.16 -15.09
CA ASP A 331 -8.48 -26.24 -14.14
C ASP A 331 -8.30 -25.37 -12.88
N GLY A 332 -7.34 -24.45 -12.90
CA GLY A 332 -6.98 -23.58 -11.76
C GLY A 332 -6.13 -24.29 -10.69
N GLU A 333 -5.53 -25.41 -11.00
CA GLU A 333 -4.72 -26.18 -10.04
C GLU A 333 -3.28 -25.68 -9.99
N TYR A 334 -2.83 -25.18 -8.83
CA TYR A 334 -1.48 -24.61 -8.66
C TYR A 334 -0.35 -25.61 -8.98
N LEU A 335 -0.55 -26.90 -8.70
CA LEU A 335 0.40 -27.96 -9.05
C LEU A 335 0.55 -28.19 -10.56
N TRP A 336 -0.30 -27.57 -11.39
CA TRP A 336 -0.12 -27.62 -12.83
C TRP A 336 1.22 -27.04 -13.30
N ILE A 337 1.76 -26.03 -12.60
CA ILE A 337 3.02 -25.37 -12.94
C ILE A 337 4.23 -25.89 -12.14
N PHE A 338 4.02 -26.56 -11.01
CA PHE A 338 5.10 -27.05 -10.13
C PHE A 338 5.30 -28.55 -10.28
N GLU A 339 6.55 -29.00 -10.13
CA GLU A 339 6.90 -30.43 -10.12
C GLU A 339 6.19 -31.15 -8.97
N ASP A 340 6.20 -30.53 -7.77
CA ASP A 340 5.57 -31.06 -6.57
C ASP A 340 5.16 -29.94 -5.58
N GLU A 341 4.48 -30.33 -4.50
CA GLU A 341 4.07 -29.42 -3.44
C GLU A 341 5.26 -28.78 -2.70
N LYS A 342 6.39 -29.49 -2.56
CA LYS A 342 7.59 -28.96 -1.90
C LYS A 342 8.14 -27.75 -2.67
N THR A 343 8.13 -27.84 -3.99
CA THR A 343 8.57 -26.76 -4.87
C THR A 343 7.69 -25.51 -4.72
N PHE A 344 6.36 -25.71 -4.67
CA PHE A 344 5.43 -24.60 -4.39
C PHE A 344 5.67 -23.99 -3.01
N LEU A 345 5.78 -24.82 -1.97
CA LEU A 345 5.97 -24.36 -0.59
C LEU A 345 7.28 -23.58 -0.43
N LEU A 346 8.36 -24.01 -1.09
CA LEU A 346 9.62 -23.27 -1.08
C LEU A 346 9.43 -21.85 -1.63
N ALA A 347 8.74 -21.70 -2.77
CA ALA A 347 8.46 -20.38 -3.35
C ALA A 347 7.56 -19.54 -2.45
N ALA A 348 6.48 -20.13 -1.89
CA ALA A 348 5.53 -19.46 -1.04
C ALA A 348 6.19 -18.95 0.27
N PHE A 349 6.97 -19.78 0.96
CA PHE A 349 7.63 -19.37 2.18
C PHE A 349 8.78 -18.38 1.93
N ALA A 350 9.55 -18.55 0.85
CA ALA A 350 10.57 -17.57 0.46
C ALA A 350 9.99 -16.20 0.04
N ALA A 351 8.73 -16.15 -0.35
CA ALA A 351 8.05 -14.89 -0.61
C ALA A 351 7.81 -14.06 0.66
N ASN A 352 7.88 -14.67 1.84
CA ASN A 352 7.74 -14.02 3.16
C ASN A 352 6.50 -13.13 3.28
N GLY A 353 5.35 -13.61 2.77
CA GLY A 353 4.08 -12.89 2.81
C GLY A 353 3.90 -11.82 1.73
N LEU A 354 4.81 -11.72 0.76
CA LEU A 354 4.79 -10.71 -0.28
C LEU A 354 4.33 -11.30 -1.64
N PRO A 355 3.09 -11.05 -2.10
CA PRO A 355 2.61 -11.57 -3.38
C PRO A 355 3.50 -11.19 -4.57
N ARG A 356 4.02 -9.95 -4.61
CA ARG A 356 4.94 -9.52 -5.67
C ARG A 356 6.18 -10.40 -5.71
N ARG A 357 6.83 -10.61 -4.56
CA ARG A 357 8.02 -11.46 -4.47
C ARG A 357 7.74 -12.89 -4.89
N PHE A 358 6.59 -13.44 -4.51
CA PHE A 358 6.18 -14.76 -4.95
C PHE A 358 6.17 -14.90 -6.47
N PHE A 359 5.50 -14.00 -7.18
CA PHE A 359 5.45 -14.04 -8.63
C PHE A 359 6.80 -13.71 -9.30
N GLU A 360 7.64 -12.92 -8.67
CA GLU A 360 9.02 -12.68 -9.13
C GLU A 360 9.89 -13.93 -8.99
N ILE A 361 9.77 -14.67 -7.87
CA ILE A 361 10.42 -15.99 -7.70
C ILE A 361 9.94 -16.93 -8.81
N LEU A 362 8.64 -17.03 -9.06
CA LEU A 362 8.08 -17.92 -10.08
C LEU A 362 8.56 -17.54 -11.49
N LYS A 363 8.59 -16.24 -11.83
CA LYS A 363 9.10 -15.75 -13.12
C LYS A 363 10.55 -16.13 -13.34
N ASN A 364 11.41 -15.92 -12.34
CA ASN A 364 12.82 -16.28 -12.39
C ASN A 364 13.00 -17.80 -12.48
N ALA A 365 12.28 -18.56 -11.65
CA ALA A 365 12.32 -20.03 -11.66
C ALA A 365 11.86 -20.60 -13.00
N TYR A 366 10.80 -20.07 -13.59
CA TYR A 366 10.33 -20.44 -14.92
C TYR A 366 11.40 -20.18 -16.00
N THR A 367 12.06 -19.03 -15.94
CA THR A 367 13.13 -18.69 -16.89
C THR A 367 14.32 -19.65 -16.77
N LEU A 368 14.71 -20.03 -15.54
CA LEU A 368 15.78 -20.98 -15.27
C LEU A 368 15.40 -22.40 -15.73
N ALA A 369 14.20 -22.84 -15.39
CA ALA A 369 13.66 -24.13 -15.82
C ALA A 369 13.54 -24.21 -17.36
N SER A 370 13.13 -23.13 -18.04
CA SER A 370 13.03 -23.08 -19.51
C SER A 370 14.39 -23.33 -20.17
N LYS A 371 15.46 -22.74 -19.62
CA LYS A 371 16.83 -22.98 -20.12
C LYS A 371 17.28 -24.42 -19.85
N LYS A 372 17.01 -24.95 -18.66
CA LYS A 372 17.37 -26.30 -18.23
C LYS A 372 16.68 -27.38 -19.07
N TYR A 373 15.41 -27.19 -19.39
CA TYR A 373 14.58 -28.19 -20.06
C TYR A 373 14.34 -27.93 -21.56
N SER A 374 15.10 -27.02 -22.17
CA SER A 374 14.94 -26.64 -23.59
C SER A 374 14.98 -27.84 -24.55
N ASN A 375 15.73 -28.89 -24.23
CA ASN A 375 15.90 -30.11 -25.05
C ASN A 375 15.19 -31.33 -24.45
N SER A 376 14.28 -31.18 -23.49
CA SER A 376 13.56 -32.32 -22.92
C SER A 376 12.52 -32.86 -23.86
N SER A 377 12.42 -34.19 -24.00
CA SER A 377 11.40 -34.88 -24.77
C SER A 377 10.02 -34.90 -24.10
N ASN A 378 9.99 -34.78 -22.78
CA ASN A 378 8.77 -34.77 -21.97
C ASN A 378 8.42 -33.35 -21.51
N THR A 379 7.14 -33.09 -21.27
CA THR A 379 6.69 -31.84 -20.64
C THR A 379 7.17 -31.80 -19.19
N GLN A 380 7.95 -30.78 -18.84
CA GLN A 380 8.49 -30.54 -17.52
C GLN A 380 7.75 -29.40 -16.83
N ARG A 381 7.88 -29.31 -15.52
CA ARG A 381 7.31 -28.24 -14.67
C ARG A 381 8.44 -27.51 -13.95
N ILE A 382 8.11 -26.44 -13.22
CA ILE A 382 9.09 -25.73 -12.39
C ILE A 382 9.55 -26.66 -11.28
N ASP A 383 10.83 -26.92 -11.22
CA ASP A 383 11.47 -27.82 -10.26
C ASP A 383 12.07 -27.07 -9.07
N TYR A 384 12.33 -27.83 -8.00
CA TYR A 384 12.89 -27.30 -6.74
C TYR A 384 14.21 -26.56 -6.94
N SER A 385 15.11 -27.04 -7.78
CA SER A 385 16.41 -26.41 -8.01
C SER A 385 16.29 -25.07 -8.71
N SER A 386 15.34 -24.94 -9.64
CA SER A 386 15.04 -23.70 -10.34
C SER A 386 14.45 -22.64 -9.38
N VAL A 387 13.57 -23.04 -8.45
CA VAL A 387 13.06 -22.15 -7.41
C VAL A 387 14.17 -21.72 -6.44
N SER A 388 15.01 -22.65 -6.01
CA SER A 388 16.15 -22.34 -5.13
C SER A 388 17.11 -21.32 -5.74
N SER A 389 17.46 -21.49 -7.03
CA SER A 389 18.31 -20.55 -7.76
C SER A 389 17.62 -19.20 -7.99
N ALA A 390 16.31 -19.20 -8.22
CA ALA A 390 15.54 -17.96 -8.34
C ALA A 390 15.50 -17.15 -7.03
N ILE A 391 15.38 -17.82 -5.90
CA ILE A 391 15.46 -17.19 -4.57
C ILE A 391 16.82 -16.50 -4.39
N GLN A 392 17.91 -17.20 -4.69
CA GLN A 392 19.26 -16.62 -4.63
C GLN A 392 19.37 -15.36 -5.49
N ASN A 393 18.94 -15.44 -6.76
CA ASN A 393 18.97 -14.28 -7.66
C ASN A 393 18.18 -13.08 -7.11
N ILE A 394 17.04 -13.31 -6.48
CA ILE A 394 16.20 -12.24 -5.91
C ILE A 394 16.85 -11.64 -4.65
N VAL A 395 17.44 -12.47 -3.79
CA VAL A 395 18.17 -11.98 -2.62
C VAL A 395 19.28 -11.04 -3.07
N ASP A 396 20.12 -11.49 -4.00
CA ASP A 396 21.30 -10.73 -4.43
C ASP A 396 20.95 -9.48 -5.24
N SER A 397 19.91 -9.53 -6.10
CA SER A 397 19.60 -8.43 -7.01
C SER A 397 18.57 -7.43 -6.47
N GLN A 398 17.71 -7.83 -5.52
CA GLN A 398 16.59 -6.99 -5.09
C GLN A 398 16.58 -6.70 -3.59
N ILE A 399 16.80 -7.73 -2.74
CA ILE A 399 16.73 -7.56 -1.30
C ILE A 399 18.04 -6.93 -0.79
N LEU A 400 19.17 -7.51 -1.18
CA LEU A 400 20.51 -7.11 -0.77
C LEU A 400 21.28 -6.43 -1.92
N SER A 401 20.60 -5.61 -2.69
CA SER A 401 21.21 -4.90 -3.81
C SER A 401 22.19 -3.83 -3.33
N GLU A 402 23.44 -3.90 -3.77
CA GLU A 402 24.49 -2.91 -3.51
C GLU A 402 24.13 -1.48 -3.92
N SER A 403 23.24 -1.31 -4.90
CA SER A 403 22.79 0.02 -5.32
C SER A 403 21.85 0.70 -4.32
N GLN A 404 21.40 -0.01 -3.26
CA GLN A 404 20.28 0.43 -2.43
C GLN A 404 20.50 0.23 -0.92
N LEU A 405 21.49 -0.55 -0.54
CA LEU A 405 21.95 -0.71 0.83
C LEU A 405 23.33 -0.06 0.96
N THR A 406 23.59 0.47 2.15
CA THR A 406 24.88 1.04 2.48
C THR A 406 25.83 -0.03 3.02
N ASP A 407 27.15 0.23 3.02
CA ASP A 407 28.13 -0.65 3.64
C ASP A 407 27.79 -0.92 5.13
N GLU A 408 27.22 0.07 5.81
CA GLU A 408 26.77 -0.08 7.21
C GLU A 408 25.61 -1.07 7.33
N ASP A 409 24.67 -1.10 6.37
CA ASP A 409 23.55 -2.04 6.33
C ASP A 409 24.08 -3.47 6.13
N PHE A 410 25.04 -3.67 5.20
CA PHE A 410 25.68 -4.95 4.96
C PHE A 410 26.50 -5.41 6.17
N ASP A 411 27.33 -4.54 6.73
CA ASP A 411 28.11 -4.84 7.94
C ASP A 411 27.21 -5.23 9.10
N PHE A 412 26.07 -4.58 9.22
CA PHE A 412 25.11 -4.89 10.27
C PHE A 412 24.48 -6.26 10.06
N LEU A 413 24.05 -6.56 8.84
CA LEU A 413 23.47 -7.86 8.50
C LEU A 413 24.51 -8.99 8.62
N GLU A 414 25.64 -8.87 7.92
CA GLU A 414 26.59 -9.96 7.74
C GLU A 414 27.53 -10.16 8.94
N LYS A 415 27.90 -9.09 9.66
CA LYS A 415 28.81 -9.18 10.81
C LYS A 415 28.10 -9.25 12.17
N LYS A 416 26.83 -8.77 12.23
CA LYS A 416 26.12 -8.72 13.52
C LYS A 416 24.93 -9.69 13.59
N ILE A 417 24.08 -9.74 12.56
CA ILE A 417 22.85 -10.54 12.58
C ILE A 417 23.12 -12.00 12.22
N LEU A 418 23.61 -12.24 11.00
CA LEU A 418 23.76 -13.59 10.44
C LEU A 418 24.68 -14.48 11.29
N PRO A 419 25.87 -14.04 11.76
CA PRO A 419 26.73 -14.89 12.56
C PRO A 419 26.09 -15.31 13.89
N LYS A 420 25.37 -14.40 14.56
CA LYS A 420 24.70 -14.72 15.83
C LYS A 420 23.56 -15.73 15.63
N LEU A 421 22.77 -15.58 14.57
CA LEU A 421 21.71 -16.54 14.25
C LEU A 421 22.28 -17.90 13.86
N SER A 422 23.30 -17.93 12.99
CA SER A 422 23.96 -19.16 12.55
C SER A 422 24.61 -19.91 13.73
N GLN A 423 25.33 -19.21 14.59
CA GLN A 423 25.94 -19.80 15.79
C GLN A 423 24.90 -20.41 16.72
N ARG A 424 23.76 -19.72 16.88
CA ARG A 424 22.69 -20.20 17.76
C ARG A 424 21.99 -21.42 17.18
N ASN A 425 21.76 -21.43 15.87
CA ASN A 425 21.16 -22.55 15.16
C ASN A 425 22.08 -23.78 15.17
N SER A 426 23.37 -23.63 14.86
CA SER A 426 24.34 -24.72 14.95
C SER A 426 24.45 -25.31 16.37
N SER A 427 24.41 -24.45 17.39
CA SER A 427 24.40 -24.93 18.79
C SER A 427 23.09 -25.65 19.14
N ALA A 428 21.96 -25.27 18.55
CA ALA A 428 20.68 -25.95 18.73
C ALA A 428 20.68 -27.32 18.01
N GLU A 429 21.19 -27.38 16.79
CA GLU A 429 21.31 -28.62 15.99
C GLU A 429 22.18 -29.65 16.72
N THR A 430 23.38 -29.29 17.16
CA THR A 430 24.27 -30.18 17.93
C THR A 430 23.58 -30.70 19.20
N LYS A 431 22.84 -29.87 19.91
CA LYS A 431 22.10 -30.29 21.10
C LYS A 431 20.90 -31.19 20.76
N ASN A 432 20.32 -31.03 19.59
CA ASN A 432 19.17 -31.79 19.13
C ASN A 432 19.52 -33.22 18.72
N GLU A 433 20.79 -33.49 18.31
CA GLU A 433 21.27 -34.85 17.99
C GLU A 433 21.06 -35.82 19.14
N SER A 434 21.14 -35.35 20.39
CA SER A 434 21.01 -36.18 21.59
C SER A 434 19.64 -36.07 22.27
N ARG A 435 18.65 -35.40 21.67
CA ARG A 435 17.35 -35.12 22.28
C ARG A 435 16.22 -35.84 21.57
N SER A 436 15.22 -36.27 22.34
CA SER A 436 13.93 -36.73 21.82
C SER A 436 13.17 -35.59 21.13
N ASP A 437 12.30 -35.89 20.17
CA ASP A 437 11.61 -34.91 19.33
C ASP A 437 10.82 -33.84 20.13
N ASP A 438 10.22 -34.25 21.25
CA ASP A 438 9.50 -33.37 22.18
C ASP A 438 10.40 -32.38 22.95
N LYS A 439 11.71 -32.59 22.97
CA LYS A 439 12.72 -31.79 23.66
C LYS A 439 13.70 -31.06 22.73
N LYS A 440 13.48 -31.15 21.42
CA LYS A 440 14.31 -30.43 20.44
C LYS A 440 14.22 -28.93 20.63
N LEU A 441 15.38 -28.27 20.54
CA LEU A 441 15.47 -26.82 20.57
C LEU A 441 15.01 -26.26 19.23
N PRO A 442 14.27 -25.15 19.25
CA PRO A 442 13.80 -24.52 18.03
C PRO A 442 14.95 -23.86 17.25
N VAL A 443 14.83 -23.80 15.95
CA VAL A 443 15.65 -22.97 15.08
C VAL A 443 15.21 -21.50 15.17
N HIS A 444 16.16 -20.58 15.05
CA HIS A 444 15.94 -19.17 15.34
C HIS A 444 16.08 -18.28 14.10
N LEU A 445 15.08 -17.45 13.86
CA LEU A 445 15.11 -16.34 12.89
C LEU A 445 14.73 -15.01 13.53
N PHE A 446 14.41 -15.01 14.82
CA PHE A 446 13.87 -13.86 15.53
C PHE A 446 14.98 -13.04 16.19
N LEU A 447 14.80 -11.72 16.14
CA LEU A 447 15.71 -10.71 16.65
C LEU A 447 14.97 -9.81 17.63
N SER A 448 15.68 -9.37 18.69
CA SER A 448 15.21 -8.31 19.57
C SER A 448 16.17 -7.14 19.47
N VAL A 449 15.68 -5.98 19.08
CA VAL A 449 16.50 -4.79 18.86
C VAL A 449 15.96 -3.63 19.67
N SER A 450 16.85 -2.85 20.31
CA SER A 450 16.45 -1.65 21.07
C SER A 450 15.71 -0.66 20.16
N ARG A 451 14.86 0.18 20.75
CA ARG A 451 14.19 1.24 19.99
C ARG A 451 15.17 2.23 19.35
N ALA A 452 16.30 2.48 20.02
CA ALA A 452 17.34 3.37 19.50
C ALA A 452 18.02 2.81 18.25
N ASP A 453 18.23 1.49 18.21
CA ASP A 453 18.91 0.82 17.11
C ASP A 453 17.99 0.50 15.93
N ARG A 454 16.67 0.65 16.09
CA ARG A 454 15.70 0.46 15.01
C ARG A 454 16.00 1.33 13.79
N LYS A 455 16.49 2.56 14.00
CA LYS A 455 16.84 3.47 12.90
C LYS A 455 17.96 2.91 12.02
N LYS A 456 18.90 2.15 12.59
CA LYS A 456 19.99 1.51 11.87
C LYS A 456 19.52 0.36 10.98
N LEU A 457 18.34 -0.20 11.27
CA LEU A 457 17.72 -1.27 10.49
C LEU A 457 16.70 -0.77 9.46
N ALA A 458 16.49 0.55 9.37
CA ALA A 458 15.44 1.13 8.56
C ALA A 458 15.49 0.67 7.09
N ASN A 459 16.68 0.65 6.48
CA ASN A 459 16.86 0.21 5.11
C ASN A 459 16.62 -1.31 4.97
N LEU A 460 17.17 -2.13 5.87
CA LEU A 460 16.96 -3.58 5.86
C LEU A 460 15.49 -3.96 6.01
N ILE A 461 14.75 -3.23 6.87
CA ILE A 461 13.30 -3.42 7.03
C ILE A 461 12.56 -2.96 5.76
N TYR A 462 12.89 -1.79 5.22
CA TYR A 462 12.24 -1.27 4.01
C TYR A 462 12.45 -2.20 2.80
N ARG A 463 13.62 -2.82 2.70
CA ARG A 463 13.96 -3.79 1.64
C ARG A 463 13.36 -5.17 1.86
N GLY A 464 12.82 -5.43 3.03
CA GLY A 464 12.28 -6.72 3.41
C GLY A 464 13.36 -7.79 3.60
N ALA A 465 14.58 -7.39 4.01
CA ALA A 465 15.59 -8.31 4.54
C ALA A 465 15.28 -8.69 6.00
N ILE A 466 14.56 -7.80 6.68
CA ILE A 466 14.09 -7.98 8.05
C ILE A 466 12.63 -7.54 8.14
N HIS A 467 11.79 -8.34 8.77
CA HIS A 467 10.37 -8.08 8.96
C HIS A 467 10.05 -7.66 10.40
N ASN A 468 9.18 -6.65 10.53
CA ASN A 468 8.69 -6.21 11.83
C ASN A 468 7.49 -7.07 12.24
N LEU A 469 7.57 -7.75 13.37
CA LEU A 469 6.46 -8.56 13.89
C LEU A 469 5.40 -7.73 14.65
N ASN A 470 5.55 -6.41 14.72
CA ASN A 470 4.66 -5.50 15.45
C ASN A 470 4.45 -5.90 16.93
N ARG A 471 5.44 -6.55 17.51
CA ARG A 471 5.46 -7.01 18.90
C ARG A 471 6.65 -6.43 19.64
N THR A 472 6.51 -6.25 20.95
CA THR A 472 7.58 -5.78 21.83
C THR A 472 7.94 -6.90 22.82
N ARG A 473 9.22 -7.16 22.97
CA ARG A 473 9.70 -8.06 24.01
C ARG A 473 9.72 -7.32 25.36
N LYS A 474 9.11 -7.94 26.35
CA LYS A 474 9.21 -7.51 27.77
C LYS A 474 9.97 -8.59 28.54
N SER A 475 10.93 -8.19 29.36
CA SER A 475 11.61 -9.09 30.31
C SER A 475 11.30 -8.63 31.72
N ARG A 476 11.04 -9.58 32.62
CA ARG A 476 11.00 -9.27 34.06
C ARG A 476 12.42 -9.45 34.60
N THR A 477 12.96 -8.42 35.19
CA THR A 477 14.20 -8.52 35.96
C THR A 477 13.84 -9.15 37.31
N ILE A 478 14.41 -10.32 37.58
CA ILE A 478 14.08 -11.10 38.80
C ILE A 478 14.44 -10.33 40.09
N SER A 479 15.38 -9.37 40.03
CA SER A 479 15.89 -8.63 41.19
C SER A 479 15.06 -7.42 41.59
N THR A 480 14.30 -6.78 40.68
CA THR A 480 13.58 -5.53 40.98
C THR A 480 12.07 -5.63 40.74
N GLY A 481 11.57 -6.70 40.15
CA GLY A 481 10.16 -6.82 39.78
C GLY A 481 9.70 -5.89 38.67
N GLU A 482 10.57 -5.01 38.16
CA GLU A 482 10.28 -4.08 37.09
C GLU A 482 10.29 -4.76 35.72
N GLN A 483 9.35 -4.36 34.87
CA GLN A 483 9.28 -4.82 33.48
C GLN A 483 10.23 -3.98 32.62
N GLU A 484 11.33 -4.56 32.19
CA GLU A 484 12.21 -3.93 31.22
C GLU A 484 11.74 -4.24 29.80
N VAL A 485 11.54 -3.18 28.99
CA VAL A 485 11.23 -3.32 27.57
C VAL A 485 12.51 -3.58 26.79
N LYS A 486 12.75 -4.85 26.42
CA LYS A 486 13.95 -5.26 25.69
C LYS A 486 13.95 -4.96 24.19
N GLY A 487 12.94 -4.26 23.66
CA GLY A 487 12.94 -3.76 22.29
C GLY A 487 11.89 -4.38 21.37
N LEU A 488 12.05 -4.10 20.09
CA LEU A 488 11.15 -4.55 19.03
C LEU A 488 11.52 -5.95 18.58
N MET A 489 10.50 -6.74 18.27
CA MET A 489 10.67 -8.08 17.71
C MET A 489 10.69 -7.99 16.19
N LEU A 490 11.74 -8.53 15.62
CA LEU A 490 11.98 -8.60 14.20
C LEU A 490 12.23 -10.05 13.80
N MET A 491 12.03 -10.37 12.53
CA MET A 491 12.34 -11.68 11.95
C MET A 491 13.24 -11.48 10.73
N LEU A 492 14.30 -12.28 10.63
CA LEU A 492 15.09 -12.34 9.40
C LEU A 492 14.20 -12.90 8.27
N ASP A 493 14.32 -12.32 7.09
CA ASP A 493 13.60 -12.79 5.89
C ASP A 493 13.97 -14.26 5.58
N LEU A 494 12.98 -15.06 5.21
CA LEU A 494 13.17 -16.48 4.97
C LEU A 494 14.03 -16.75 3.73
N SER A 495 13.92 -15.94 2.67
CA SER A 495 14.78 -16.09 1.49
C SER A 495 16.24 -15.73 1.80
N VAL A 496 16.47 -14.69 2.62
CA VAL A 496 17.81 -14.33 3.11
C VAL A 496 18.37 -15.46 3.99
N ALA A 497 17.57 -15.96 4.93
CA ALA A 497 17.97 -17.06 5.80
C ALA A 497 18.33 -18.32 5.01
N PHE A 498 17.57 -18.63 3.96
CA PHE A 498 17.85 -19.73 3.05
C PHE A 498 19.13 -19.51 2.25
N ASN A 499 19.32 -18.34 1.66
CA ASN A 499 20.50 -18.00 0.84
C ASN A 499 21.80 -18.05 1.65
N TYR A 500 21.80 -17.51 2.86
CA TYR A 500 22.96 -17.50 3.76
C TYR A 500 23.11 -18.77 4.63
N ARG A 501 22.29 -19.78 4.41
CA ARG A 501 22.32 -21.05 5.14
C ARG A 501 22.36 -20.85 6.67
N VAL A 502 21.53 -19.94 7.16
CA VAL A 502 21.45 -19.63 8.59
C VAL A 502 21.03 -20.84 9.44
N PHE A 503 20.45 -21.85 8.80
CA PHE A 503 20.06 -23.16 9.34
C PHE A 503 20.29 -24.24 8.29
N ASN A 504 20.21 -25.52 8.70
CA ASN A 504 20.39 -26.66 7.79
C ASN A 504 19.28 -26.68 6.72
N VAL A 505 19.67 -26.55 5.46
CA VAL A 505 18.75 -26.38 4.32
C VAL A 505 18.12 -27.70 3.85
N GLN A 506 18.65 -28.85 4.27
CA GLN A 506 18.15 -30.17 3.83
C GLN A 506 16.67 -30.38 4.18
N ASN A 507 16.18 -29.71 5.23
CA ASN A 507 14.81 -29.76 5.69
C ASN A 507 14.13 -28.38 5.67
N ALA A 508 14.52 -27.46 4.77
CA ALA A 508 14.05 -26.08 4.79
C ALA A 508 12.52 -25.95 4.78
N ILE A 509 11.82 -26.82 4.04
CA ILE A 509 10.35 -26.78 3.95
C ILE A 509 9.70 -27.29 5.23
N SER A 510 10.16 -28.40 5.79
CA SER A 510 9.69 -28.89 7.09
C SER A 510 9.96 -27.85 8.17
N TYR A 511 11.12 -27.18 8.11
CA TYR A 511 11.44 -26.09 8.99
C TYR A 511 10.45 -24.93 8.87
N PHE A 512 10.16 -24.44 7.68
CA PHE A 512 9.23 -23.34 7.47
C PHE A 512 7.81 -23.70 7.92
N LYS A 513 7.34 -24.91 7.59
CA LYS A 513 5.98 -25.34 7.86
C LYS A 513 5.76 -25.79 9.31
N GLU A 514 6.67 -26.58 9.86
CA GLU A 514 6.49 -27.27 11.14
C GLU A 514 7.25 -26.58 12.28
N ASP A 515 8.55 -26.39 12.14
CA ASP A 515 9.38 -25.91 13.24
C ASP A 515 9.08 -24.43 13.57
N LEU A 516 8.96 -23.57 12.58
CA LEU A 516 8.72 -22.15 12.79
C LEU A 516 7.35 -21.93 13.46
N ARG A 517 6.30 -22.58 12.96
CA ARG A 517 4.94 -22.46 13.50
C ARG A 517 4.78 -23.14 14.85
N ASN A 518 5.30 -24.34 15.02
CA ASN A 518 5.22 -25.06 16.29
C ASN A 518 5.96 -24.30 17.39
N ASN A 519 7.08 -23.67 17.08
CA ASN A 519 7.80 -22.83 18.03
C ASN A 519 7.03 -21.57 18.39
N ALA A 520 6.36 -20.93 17.42
CA ALA A 520 5.49 -19.80 17.67
C ALA A 520 4.30 -20.17 18.58
N LYS A 521 3.64 -21.32 18.33
CA LYS A 521 2.53 -21.83 19.12
C LYS A 521 2.96 -22.21 20.56
N ARG A 522 4.17 -22.73 20.75
CA ARG A 522 4.72 -23.07 22.07
C ARG A 522 5.19 -21.86 22.89
N GLY A 523 5.13 -20.65 22.34
CA GLY A 523 5.61 -19.43 23.01
C GLY A 523 7.14 -19.34 23.14
N TYR A 524 7.89 -20.26 22.52
CA TYR A 524 9.36 -20.31 22.53
C TYR A 524 9.95 -19.45 21.41
N LEU A 525 9.47 -18.22 21.25
CA LEU A 525 10.15 -17.25 20.43
C LEU A 525 11.41 -16.78 21.18
N TYR A 526 12.50 -17.53 21.04
CA TYR A 526 13.79 -17.12 21.60
C TYR A 526 14.38 -16.01 20.74
N TYR A 527 14.62 -14.90 21.37
CA TYR A 527 15.24 -13.74 20.73
C TYR A 527 16.73 -13.77 20.98
N SER A 528 17.52 -13.62 19.94
CA SER A 528 18.91 -13.25 20.13
C SER A 528 18.92 -11.76 20.48
N ASP A 529 19.41 -11.41 21.66
CA ASP A 529 19.72 -10.03 21.99
C ASP A 529 20.89 -9.62 21.10
N ILE A 530 20.61 -8.84 20.06
CA ILE A 530 21.63 -8.18 19.27
C ILE A 530 21.86 -6.83 19.94
N THR A 531 22.75 -6.81 20.91
CA THR A 531 23.36 -5.57 21.40
C THR A 531 24.35 -5.09 20.35
N LEU A 532 24.15 -3.88 19.89
CA LEU A 532 25.02 -3.18 18.95
C LEU A 532 26.26 -2.66 19.62
#